data_c14645ce71b28f54ab22acd0b5dfd79f
#
_entry.id   c14645ce71b28f54ab22acd0b5dfd79f
#
_cell.length_a   1.000
_cell.length_b   1.000
_cell.length_c   1.000
_cell.angle_alpha   90.00
_cell.angle_beta   90.00
_cell.angle_gamma   90.00
#
_symmetry.space_group_name_H-M   'P 1'
#
loop_
_entity.id
_entity.type
_entity.pdbx_description
1 polymer ?
#
loop_
_entity_poly.entity_id
_entity_poly.type
_entity_poly.pdbx_seq_one_letter_code
_entity_poly.pdbx_strand_id
1 'polypeptide(L)'
;MLYTFRVDKPEAAGTFVISPLQLSPVRAEGMSFSVYTPPAQAKTAQSYADTAAHILDFFNGEFGALPEPSMTIAQLPDGTVDGFAAPGLLLVSAHQWTAQPNARLLANLAAQQWWGDRVMAASTSDVWITDGLARYSEGLYAEEATGKEGLNKALEDFAVGALMFDNAAPIAEARRLAPGSEEYRSVVVNKGAMVFHMLRAIIGDANFSALLKDFYSRYAGKTARIRDFEQLAEAHQAAPAPKEFALSNAPAEQAPEPPSLRPFFTQWLRSTGVPEFSLEYVIYRTKKGFRIVGKVKQDLDFFRMNVEMEVETEGNPEFKKIDIAGKESAFTVETFGRPKPNGIILDPHNFILKSSQRLRVRGIIARGETLAEQGRYYDAIQQYQRALEQDRANALADFRMGEAFFYQRNYAAAAQSFRDTMEASTDLTTRWTEVWSHIYLGRIYDIQGDRTRAVNEYSKAKQTGDDTGGAQAEAEKSLKKAYSEGAS
;
A
#
# COMPACT_ATOMS: atom_id res chain seq x y z
N MET A 1 5.48 10.72 42.66
CA MET A 1 6.81 10.60 42.05
C MET A 1 6.85 11.62 40.91
N LEU A 2 7.83 12.49 40.84
CA LEU A 2 7.99 13.48 39.77
C LEU A 2 9.06 12.98 38.81
N TYR A 3 8.71 12.87 37.52
CA TYR A 3 9.66 12.57 36.46
C TYR A 3 9.92 13.84 35.67
N THR A 4 11.18 14.15 35.42
CA THR A 4 11.59 15.30 34.63
C THR A 4 12.33 14.79 33.39
N PHE A 5 11.82 15.14 32.22
CA PHE A 5 12.45 14.83 30.93
C PHE A 5 13.04 16.14 30.39
N ARG A 6 14.25 16.09 29.89
CA ARG A 6 14.92 17.22 29.27
C ARG A 6 15.40 16.84 27.89
N VAL A 7 15.10 17.67 26.92
CA VAL A 7 15.58 17.57 25.55
C VAL A 7 16.53 18.72 25.30
N ASP A 8 17.78 18.44 25.01
CA ASP A 8 18.84 19.45 24.88
C ASP A 8 19.04 19.93 23.43
N LYS A 9 18.35 19.33 22.46
CA LYS A 9 18.39 19.69 21.03
C LYS A 9 16.97 19.99 20.52
N PRO A 10 16.82 20.86 19.49
CA PRO A 10 15.53 21.05 18.83
C PRO A 10 15.10 19.74 18.17
N GLU A 11 14.13 19.07 18.74
CA GLU A 11 13.54 17.83 18.22
C GLU A 11 12.01 17.93 18.33
N ALA A 12 11.30 17.02 17.66
CA ALA A 12 9.86 16.88 17.84
C ALA A 12 9.53 16.64 19.33
N ALA A 13 8.38 17.16 19.80
CA ALA A 13 7.96 16.95 21.17
C ALA A 13 7.91 15.44 21.50
N GLY A 14 8.59 15.04 22.57
CA GLY A 14 8.64 13.64 22.98
C GLY A 14 7.25 13.09 23.33
N THR A 15 7.03 11.83 22.99
CA THR A 15 5.85 11.07 23.38
C THR A 15 6.19 10.20 24.60
N PHE A 16 5.23 10.04 25.50
CA PHE A 16 5.37 9.10 26.62
C PHE A 16 4.14 8.20 26.72
N VAL A 17 4.37 6.97 27.18
CA VAL A 17 3.32 5.98 27.42
C VAL A 17 3.36 5.57 28.90
N ILE A 18 2.19 5.54 29.54
CA ILE A 18 2.02 5.03 30.89
C ILE A 18 1.12 3.80 30.79
N SER A 19 1.68 2.65 31.10
CA SER A 19 0.95 1.38 31.00
C SER A 19 1.55 0.34 31.93
N PRO A 20 0.78 -0.63 32.47
CA PRO A 20 1.27 -1.72 33.30
C PRO A 20 1.93 -2.85 32.47
N LEU A 21 2.76 -2.48 31.49
CA LEU A 21 3.47 -3.42 30.64
C LEU A 21 4.76 -3.93 31.29
N GLN A 22 5.16 -5.14 30.94
CA GLN A 22 6.41 -5.74 31.37
C GLN A 22 7.53 -5.38 30.38
N LEU A 23 8.66 -4.92 30.89
CA LEU A 23 9.87 -4.70 30.11
C LEU A 23 10.59 -6.03 29.81
N SER A 24 10.90 -6.26 28.58
CA SER A 24 11.82 -7.30 28.10
C SER A 24 12.97 -6.60 27.35
N PRO A 25 14.15 -6.46 27.98
CA PRO A 25 15.33 -5.94 27.28
C PRO A 25 15.88 -7.00 26.33
N VAL A 26 16.08 -6.63 25.06
CA VAL A 26 16.53 -7.52 24.01
C VAL A 26 17.67 -6.88 23.24
N ARG A 27 18.61 -7.69 22.73
CA ARG A 27 19.63 -7.28 21.77
C ARG A 27 19.43 -8.00 20.45
N ALA A 28 19.46 -7.24 19.36
CA ALA A 28 19.37 -7.77 18.01
C ALA A 28 20.27 -6.93 17.08
N GLU A 29 21.08 -7.58 16.25
CA GLU A 29 21.99 -6.96 15.25
C GLU A 29 22.83 -5.78 15.79
N GLY A 30 23.34 -5.91 17.02
CA GLY A 30 24.15 -4.87 17.68
C GLY A 30 23.34 -3.72 18.31
N MET A 31 22.04 -3.66 18.11
CA MET A 31 21.14 -2.66 18.70
C MET A 31 20.54 -3.16 20.03
N SER A 32 20.16 -2.21 20.89
CA SER A 32 19.47 -2.48 22.15
C SER A 32 17.98 -2.12 22.03
N PHE A 33 17.10 -3.06 22.37
CA PHE A 33 15.66 -2.84 22.35
C PHE A 33 15.08 -2.95 23.76
N SER A 34 14.19 -2.01 24.08
CA SER A 34 13.31 -2.07 25.24
C SER A 34 11.91 -2.45 24.78
N VAL A 35 11.53 -3.72 24.90
CA VAL A 35 10.22 -4.19 24.41
C VAL A 35 9.24 -4.29 25.60
N TYR A 36 8.13 -3.57 25.52
CA TYR A 36 7.09 -3.51 26.55
C TYR A 36 5.82 -4.21 26.07
N THR A 37 5.44 -5.29 26.77
CA THR A 37 4.26 -6.10 26.45
C THR A 37 3.49 -6.50 27.71
N PRO A 38 2.22 -6.93 27.60
CA PRO A 38 1.57 -7.71 28.64
C PRO A 38 2.38 -8.98 28.97
N PRO A 39 2.39 -9.46 30.23
CA PRO A 39 3.19 -10.62 30.63
C PRO A 39 2.95 -11.87 29.78
N ALA A 40 1.71 -12.11 29.34
CA ALA A 40 1.35 -13.23 28.48
C ALA A 40 2.03 -13.23 27.10
N GLN A 41 2.46 -12.07 26.64
CA GLN A 41 3.08 -11.85 25.32
C GLN A 41 4.59 -11.61 25.40
N ALA A 42 5.21 -11.62 26.58
CA ALA A 42 6.65 -11.37 26.77
C ALA A 42 7.55 -12.24 25.88
N LYS A 43 7.10 -13.46 25.53
CA LYS A 43 7.82 -14.37 24.63
C LYS A 43 7.97 -13.85 23.18
N THR A 44 7.17 -12.88 22.76
CA THR A 44 7.25 -12.29 21.41
C THR A 44 8.29 -11.18 21.31
N ALA A 45 8.84 -10.70 22.44
CA ALA A 45 9.74 -9.55 22.49
C ALA A 45 10.97 -9.74 21.58
N GLN A 46 11.56 -10.94 21.54
CA GLN A 46 12.71 -11.23 20.68
C GLN A 46 12.34 -11.09 19.20
N SER A 47 11.25 -11.70 18.76
CA SER A 47 10.79 -11.65 17.36
C SER A 47 10.53 -10.22 16.89
N TYR A 48 9.94 -9.35 17.74
CA TYR A 48 9.74 -7.95 17.44
C TYR A 48 11.05 -7.17 17.33
N ALA A 49 11.99 -7.44 18.23
CA ALA A 49 13.31 -6.80 18.20
C ALA A 49 14.12 -7.24 16.97
N ASP A 50 14.13 -8.54 16.63
CA ASP A 50 14.85 -9.07 15.48
C ASP A 50 14.30 -8.48 14.17
N THR A 51 12.98 -8.44 14.03
CA THR A 51 12.34 -7.85 12.85
C THR A 51 12.64 -6.36 12.74
N ALA A 52 12.53 -5.62 13.84
CA ALA A 52 12.82 -4.18 13.84
C ALA A 52 14.30 -3.90 13.56
N ALA A 53 15.24 -4.70 14.11
CA ALA A 53 16.66 -4.56 13.87
C ALA A 53 16.99 -4.72 12.38
N HIS A 54 16.49 -5.77 11.75
CA HIS A 54 16.67 -6.01 10.33
C HIS A 54 16.13 -4.88 9.45
N ILE A 55 14.94 -4.35 9.78
CA ILE A 55 14.34 -3.20 9.10
C ILE A 55 15.22 -1.94 9.25
N LEU A 56 15.68 -1.66 10.47
CA LEU A 56 16.50 -0.49 10.75
C LEU A 56 17.87 -0.57 10.07
N ASP A 57 18.49 -1.77 10.00
CA ASP A 57 19.76 -1.99 9.29
C ASP A 57 19.58 -1.74 7.79
N PHE A 58 18.52 -2.29 7.19
CA PHE A 58 18.18 -2.01 5.79
C PHE A 58 18.03 -0.51 5.52
N PHE A 59 17.25 0.20 6.34
CA PHE A 59 17.03 1.64 6.15
C PHE A 59 18.28 2.48 6.45
N ASN A 60 19.15 2.06 7.36
CA ASN A 60 20.47 2.69 7.53
C ASN A 60 21.29 2.63 6.24
N GLY A 61 21.21 1.50 5.53
CA GLY A 61 21.84 1.33 4.22
C GLY A 61 21.23 2.20 3.13
N GLU A 62 19.91 2.32 3.12
CA GLU A 62 19.17 3.05 2.07
C GLU A 62 19.11 4.57 2.30
N PHE A 63 19.01 5.04 3.53
CA PHE A 63 18.77 6.46 3.83
C PHE A 63 19.97 7.13 4.51
N GLY A 64 20.79 6.36 5.21
CA GLY A 64 21.88 6.83 6.06
C GLY A 64 21.61 6.52 7.54
N ALA A 65 22.67 6.37 8.31
CA ALA A 65 22.61 5.87 9.68
C ALA A 65 21.85 6.79 10.63
N LEU A 66 21.02 6.19 11.47
CA LEU A 66 20.47 6.86 12.66
C LEU A 66 21.55 7.02 13.72
N PRO A 67 21.57 8.14 14.45
CA PRO A 67 22.59 8.41 15.47
C PRO A 67 22.44 7.57 16.74
N GLU A 68 21.29 6.92 16.96
CA GLU A 68 20.95 6.24 18.21
C GLU A 68 20.88 4.72 18.02
N PRO A 69 21.66 3.95 18.79
CA PRO A 69 21.70 2.49 18.68
C PRO A 69 20.63 1.79 19.54
N SER A 70 19.60 2.49 19.98
CA SER A 70 18.56 1.93 20.86
C SER A 70 17.16 2.30 20.41
N MET A 71 16.21 1.37 20.57
CA MET A 71 14.80 1.57 20.21
C MET A 71 13.88 1.00 21.28
N THR A 72 12.78 1.68 21.53
CA THR A 72 11.69 1.15 22.37
C THR A 72 10.55 0.67 21.47
N ILE A 73 10.04 -0.53 21.75
CA ILE A 73 8.84 -1.07 21.10
C ILE A 73 7.82 -1.34 22.20
N ALA A 74 6.59 -0.83 22.09
CA ALA A 74 5.58 -1.06 23.10
C ALA A 74 4.21 -1.36 22.48
N GLN A 75 3.46 -2.25 23.13
CA GLN A 75 2.10 -2.53 22.73
C GLN A 75 1.14 -1.46 23.22
N LEU A 76 0.25 -0.99 22.32
CA LEU A 76 -0.89 -0.12 22.65
C LEU A 76 -2.14 -0.96 22.96
N PRO A 77 -3.08 -0.45 23.76
CA PRO A 77 -4.41 -1.03 23.91
C PRO A 77 -5.16 -1.10 22.56
N ASP A 78 -6.13 -2.01 22.48
CA ASP A 78 -7.05 -2.05 21.35
C ASP A 78 -7.91 -0.79 21.26
N GLY A 79 -8.40 -0.51 20.04
CA GLY A 79 -9.22 0.66 19.76
C GLY A 79 -8.44 1.92 19.37
N THR A 80 -7.13 1.83 19.27
CA THR A 80 -6.24 2.88 18.75
C THR A 80 -5.96 2.64 17.25
N VAL A 81 -5.11 3.48 16.67
CA VAL A 81 -4.55 3.24 15.33
C VAL A 81 -3.68 1.97 15.33
N ASP A 82 -3.42 1.38 14.16
CA ASP A 82 -2.59 0.17 14.01
C ASP A 82 -1.22 0.30 14.67
N GLY A 83 -0.64 1.49 14.58
CA GLY A 83 0.62 1.83 15.22
C GLY A 83 0.87 3.33 15.20
N PHE A 84 1.86 3.74 15.98
CA PHE A 84 2.34 5.11 16.05
C PHE A 84 3.84 5.12 16.29
N ALA A 85 4.56 6.03 15.66
CA ALA A 85 6.00 6.22 15.88
C ALA A 85 6.29 7.60 16.48
N ALA A 86 7.33 7.65 17.30
CA ALA A 86 7.92 8.88 17.83
C ALA A 86 9.44 8.64 17.94
N PRO A 87 10.26 9.68 18.16
CA PRO A 87 11.71 9.51 18.25
C PRO A 87 12.12 8.40 19.23
N GLY A 88 12.80 7.37 18.71
CA GLY A 88 13.22 6.21 19.49
C GLY A 88 12.10 5.27 19.98
N LEU A 89 10.86 5.42 19.50
CA LEU A 89 9.69 4.70 20.00
C LEU A 89 8.79 4.21 18.87
N LEU A 90 8.52 2.89 18.84
CA LEU A 90 7.55 2.24 17.95
C LEU A 90 6.41 1.68 18.81
N LEU A 91 5.19 2.11 18.54
CA LEU A 91 3.99 1.67 19.24
C LEU A 91 3.14 0.84 18.28
N VAL A 92 2.77 -0.37 18.68
CA VAL A 92 1.98 -1.32 17.89
C VAL A 92 0.72 -1.68 18.68
N SER A 93 -0.45 -1.55 18.07
CA SER A 93 -1.72 -1.86 18.75
C SER A 93 -1.88 -3.36 19.04
N ALA A 94 -2.70 -3.68 20.02
CA ALA A 94 -2.86 -5.06 20.48
C ALA A 94 -3.44 -5.98 19.39
N HIS A 95 -4.35 -5.49 18.54
CA HIS A 95 -4.90 -6.29 17.43
C HIS A 95 -3.87 -6.56 16.32
N GLN A 96 -2.82 -5.72 16.18
CA GLN A 96 -1.70 -5.94 15.27
C GLN A 96 -0.56 -6.73 15.91
N TRP A 97 -0.61 -6.94 17.24
CA TRP A 97 0.44 -7.63 17.97
C TRP A 97 0.23 -9.16 17.92
N THR A 98 0.94 -9.81 17.04
CA THR A 98 0.84 -11.26 16.81
C THR A 98 2.16 -11.98 17.16
N ALA A 99 2.15 -13.31 17.15
CA ALA A 99 3.36 -14.10 17.41
C ALA A 99 4.46 -13.85 16.37
N GLN A 100 4.07 -13.57 15.12
CA GLN A 100 4.96 -13.11 14.07
C GLN A 100 4.64 -11.65 13.78
N PRO A 101 5.62 -10.72 13.93
CA PRO A 101 5.40 -9.30 13.71
C PRO A 101 4.92 -9.00 12.28
N ASN A 102 4.01 -8.04 12.16
CA ASN A 102 3.69 -7.46 10.86
C ASN A 102 4.87 -6.59 10.39
N ALA A 103 5.74 -7.19 9.60
CA ALA A 103 6.97 -6.53 9.15
C ALA A 103 6.71 -5.26 8.33
N ARG A 104 5.62 -5.21 7.54
CA ARG A 104 5.25 -4.01 6.79
C ARG A 104 4.83 -2.85 7.70
N LEU A 105 4.03 -3.12 8.73
CA LEU A 105 3.67 -2.11 9.74
C LEU A 105 4.92 -1.62 10.46
N LEU A 106 5.78 -2.54 10.93
CA LEU A 106 7.03 -2.16 11.59
C LEU A 106 7.95 -1.35 10.68
N ALA A 107 8.03 -1.67 9.37
CA ALA A 107 8.80 -0.91 8.41
C ALA A 107 8.26 0.52 8.25
N ASN A 108 6.93 0.70 8.18
CA ASN A 108 6.32 2.01 8.15
C ASN A 108 6.68 2.83 9.40
N LEU A 109 6.52 2.24 10.59
CA LEU A 109 6.82 2.90 11.86
C LEU A 109 8.31 3.21 12.02
N ALA A 110 9.19 2.28 11.62
CA ALA A 110 10.63 2.48 11.67
C ALA A 110 11.08 3.59 10.71
N ALA A 111 10.51 3.65 9.49
CA ALA A 111 10.85 4.69 8.51
C ALA A 111 10.54 6.11 9.01
N GLN A 112 9.56 6.26 9.91
CA GLN A 112 9.24 7.55 10.52
C GLN A 112 10.40 8.10 11.38
N GLN A 113 11.36 7.27 11.82
CA GLN A 113 12.58 7.75 12.49
C GLN A 113 13.43 8.63 11.56
N TRP A 114 13.39 8.41 10.25
CA TRP A 114 14.02 9.28 9.23
C TRP A 114 13.03 10.35 8.77
N TRP A 115 11.83 9.93 8.38
CA TRP A 115 10.81 10.74 7.69
C TRP A 115 9.70 11.14 8.68
N GLY A 116 9.86 12.27 9.34
CA GLY A 116 8.97 12.78 10.39
C GLY A 116 9.73 13.19 11.64
N ASP A 117 10.62 12.32 12.13
CA ASP A 117 11.40 12.63 13.33
C ASP A 117 12.70 13.39 13.00
N ARG A 118 13.49 12.91 12.07
CA ARG A 118 14.75 13.57 11.69
C ARG A 118 14.59 14.58 10.57
N VAL A 119 13.89 14.23 9.51
CA VAL A 119 13.49 15.16 8.46
C VAL A 119 12.05 15.55 8.70
N MET A 120 11.81 16.77 9.12
CA MET A 120 10.48 17.26 9.46
C MET A 120 9.85 18.04 8.30
N ALA A 121 8.54 17.94 8.12
CA ALA A 121 7.81 18.79 7.20
C ALA A 121 7.80 20.26 7.70
N ALA A 122 8.05 21.23 6.80
CA ALA A 122 8.07 22.64 7.17
C ALA A 122 6.66 23.20 7.46
N SER A 123 5.64 22.57 6.90
CA SER A 123 4.23 22.93 7.12
C SER A 123 3.31 21.73 6.87
N THR A 124 2.04 21.87 7.23
CA THR A 124 1.02 20.85 6.92
C THR A 124 0.81 20.61 5.42
N SER A 125 1.26 21.48 4.54
CA SER A 125 1.26 21.26 3.09
C SER A 125 2.46 20.45 2.61
N ASP A 126 3.49 20.30 3.43
CA ASP A 126 4.73 19.60 3.08
C ASP A 126 4.78 18.15 3.62
N VAL A 127 3.78 17.74 4.43
CA VAL A 127 3.77 16.45 5.16
C VAL A 127 3.82 15.21 4.27
N TRP A 128 3.49 15.30 3.00
CA TRP A 128 3.60 14.17 2.09
C TRP A 128 5.04 13.68 1.92
N ILE A 129 6.03 14.59 2.11
CA ILE A 129 7.46 14.25 2.05
C ILE A 129 7.82 13.26 3.17
N THR A 130 7.20 13.40 4.33
CA THR A 130 7.44 12.54 5.48
C THR A 130 6.52 11.32 5.46
N ASP A 131 5.23 11.52 5.44
CA ASP A 131 4.24 10.45 5.57
C ASP A 131 4.17 9.57 4.30
N GLY A 132 4.31 10.18 3.12
CA GLY A 132 4.41 9.46 1.85
C GLY A 132 5.71 8.65 1.74
N LEU A 133 6.87 9.20 2.19
CA LEU A 133 8.12 8.45 2.23
C LEU A 133 8.07 7.32 3.24
N ALA A 134 7.53 7.53 4.44
CA ALA A 134 7.38 6.46 5.42
C ALA A 134 6.53 5.31 4.86
N ARG A 135 5.44 5.64 4.16
CA ARG A 135 4.60 4.64 3.48
C ARG A 135 5.34 3.95 2.34
N TYR A 136 6.08 4.67 1.51
CA TYR A 136 6.84 4.08 0.42
C TYR A 136 8.00 3.21 0.92
N SER A 137 8.62 3.57 2.04
CA SER A 137 9.65 2.77 2.71
C SER A 137 9.16 1.38 3.10
N GLU A 138 7.89 1.24 3.46
CA GLU A 138 7.24 -0.06 3.65
C GLU A 138 7.31 -0.92 2.36
N GLY A 139 7.09 -0.31 1.20
CA GLY A 139 7.23 -0.96 -0.11
C GLY A 139 8.68 -1.33 -0.44
N LEU A 140 9.65 -0.46 -0.12
CA LEU A 140 11.08 -0.75 -0.29
C LEU A 140 11.52 -1.93 0.56
N TYR A 141 11.06 -2.00 1.82
CA TYR A 141 11.35 -3.14 2.67
C TYR A 141 10.65 -4.43 2.19
N ALA A 142 9.42 -4.33 1.68
CA ALA A 142 8.74 -5.48 1.11
C ALA A 142 9.48 -6.03 -0.14
N GLU A 143 10.09 -5.15 -0.93
CA GLU A 143 10.96 -5.51 -2.06
C GLU A 143 12.22 -6.22 -1.60
N GLU A 144 12.88 -5.73 -0.55
CA GLU A 144 14.05 -6.37 0.05
C GLU A 144 13.70 -7.77 0.57
N ALA A 145 12.61 -7.90 1.30
CA ALA A 145 12.21 -9.13 1.96
C ALA A 145 11.75 -10.24 0.99
N THR A 146 11.03 -9.90 -0.08
CA THR A 146 10.39 -10.88 -0.98
C THR A 146 10.48 -10.51 -2.46
N GLY A 147 11.35 -9.58 -2.82
CA GLY A 147 11.58 -9.16 -4.20
C GLY A 147 10.41 -8.38 -4.79
N LYS A 148 10.33 -8.38 -6.11
CA LYS A 148 9.30 -7.64 -6.86
C LYS A 148 7.87 -8.02 -6.49
N GLU A 149 7.63 -9.25 -6.04
CA GLU A 149 6.29 -9.69 -5.61
C GLU A 149 5.83 -8.92 -4.37
N GLY A 150 6.72 -8.75 -3.38
CA GLY A 150 6.44 -7.96 -2.19
C GLY A 150 6.16 -6.50 -2.51
N LEU A 151 6.97 -5.90 -3.36
CA LEU A 151 6.74 -4.53 -3.84
C LEU A 151 5.39 -4.40 -4.55
N ASN A 152 5.10 -5.28 -5.51
CA ASN A 152 3.84 -5.23 -6.26
C ASN A 152 2.61 -5.32 -5.35
N LYS A 153 2.65 -6.18 -4.33
CA LYS A 153 1.57 -6.28 -3.33
C LYS A 153 1.43 -4.98 -2.52
N ALA A 154 2.55 -4.38 -2.11
CA ALA A 154 2.51 -3.10 -1.42
C ALA A 154 1.94 -1.98 -2.32
N LEU A 155 2.35 -1.92 -3.58
CA LEU A 155 1.86 -0.93 -4.55
C LEU A 155 0.36 -1.09 -4.85
N GLU A 156 -0.16 -2.32 -4.91
CA GLU A 156 -1.60 -2.55 -5.07
C GLU A 156 -2.37 -1.98 -3.88
N ASP A 157 -1.91 -2.23 -2.63
CA ASP A 157 -2.51 -1.66 -1.42
C ASP A 157 -2.44 -0.13 -1.41
N PHE A 158 -1.31 0.46 -1.84
CA PHE A 158 -1.17 1.92 -1.94
C PHE A 158 -2.12 2.49 -3.00
N ALA A 159 -2.25 1.85 -4.16
CA ALA A 159 -3.16 2.28 -5.21
C ALA A 159 -4.62 2.20 -4.77
N VAL A 160 -5.03 1.11 -4.12
CA VAL A 160 -6.38 0.97 -3.54
C VAL A 160 -6.63 2.08 -2.53
N GLY A 161 -5.71 2.29 -1.59
CA GLY A 161 -5.82 3.36 -0.59
C GLY A 161 -5.88 4.76 -1.22
N ALA A 162 -5.08 5.02 -2.25
CA ALA A 162 -5.09 6.30 -2.97
C ALA A 162 -6.42 6.58 -3.68
N LEU A 163 -7.09 5.54 -4.18
CA LEU A 163 -8.37 5.65 -4.90
C LEU A 163 -9.59 5.80 -3.98
N MET A 164 -9.44 5.59 -2.67
CA MET A 164 -10.57 5.76 -1.74
C MET A 164 -11.13 7.18 -1.73
N PHE A 165 -10.24 8.19 -1.85
CA PHE A 165 -10.60 9.61 -1.79
C PHE A 165 -9.73 10.46 -2.75
N ASP A 166 -9.47 9.98 -3.95
CA ASP A 166 -8.54 10.56 -4.93
C ASP A 166 -8.83 12.01 -5.33
N ASN A 167 -10.09 12.45 -5.14
CA ASN A 167 -10.57 13.80 -5.45
C ASN A 167 -10.73 14.72 -4.22
N ALA A 168 -10.36 14.29 -3.00
CA ALA A 168 -10.60 15.06 -1.78
C ALA A 168 -9.80 16.36 -1.75
N ALA A 169 -8.53 16.35 -2.13
CA ALA A 169 -7.66 17.52 -2.27
C ALA A 169 -6.40 17.18 -3.09
N PRO A 170 -5.70 18.19 -3.66
CA PRO A 170 -4.32 18.00 -4.09
C PRO A 170 -3.40 17.69 -2.90
N ILE A 171 -2.35 16.88 -3.12
CA ILE A 171 -1.37 16.57 -2.07
C ILE A 171 -0.75 17.86 -1.48
N ALA A 172 -0.38 18.82 -2.32
CA ALA A 172 0.18 20.11 -1.89
C ALA A 172 -0.79 20.99 -1.07
N GLU A 173 -2.06 20.60 -0.98
CA GLU A 173 -3.08 21.24 -0.17
C GLU A 173 -3.52 20.38 1.03
N ALA A 174 -2.66 19.50 1.52
CA ALA A 174 -2.92 18.58 2.65
C ALA A 174 -3.47 19.31 3.90
N ARG A 175 -3.17 20.60 4.07
CA ARG A 175 -3.76 21.45 5.12
C ARG A 175 -5.29 21.50 5.14
N ARG A 176 -5.95 21.11 4.03
CA ARG A 176 -7.42 21.04 3.92
C ARG A 176 -7.99 19.75 4.49
N LEU A 177 -7.14 18.79 4.78
CA LEU A 177 -7.51 17.47 5.29
C LEU A 177 -7.21 17.40 6.78
N ALA A 178 -8.09 16.76 7.54
CA ALA A 178 -7.84 16.52 8.96
C ALA A 178 -6.72 15.47 9.11
N PRO A 179 -5.64 15.77 9.87
CA PRO A 179 -4.59 14.77 10.10
C PRO A 179 -5.15 13.46 10.64
N GLY A 180 -4.74 12.33 10.03
CA GLY A 180 -5.21 11.00 10.41
C GLY A 180 -6.60 10.61 9.89
N SER A 181 -7.33 11.51 9.19
CA SER A 181 -8.58 11.14 8.52
C SER A 181 -8.33 10.18 7.34
N GLU A 182 -9.38 9.51 6.88
CA GLU A 182 -9.30 8.59 5.74
C GLU A 182 -8.91 9.33 4.44
N GLU A 183 -9.42 10.56 4.27
CA GLU A 183 -9.03 11.42 3.16
C GLU A 183 -7.55 11.78 3.22
N TYR A 184 -7.02 12.06 4.41
CA TYR A 184 -5.60 12.32 4.61
C TYR A 184 -4.77 11.08 4.28
N ARG A 185 -5.14 9.91 4.77
CA ARG A 185 -4.46 8.63 4.47
C ARG A 185 -4.48 8.33 2.98
N SER A 186 -5.62 8.56 2.32
CA SER A 186 -5.75 8.34 0.87
C SER A 186 -4.82 9.25 0.07
N VAL A 187 -4.90 10.57 0.32
CA VAL A 187 -4.22 11.58 -0.50
C VAL A 187 -2.76 11.75 -0.12
N VAL A 188 -2.46 11.91 1.18
CA VAL A 188 -1.10 12.26 1.64
C VAL A 188 -0.22 11.02 1.74
N VAL A 189 -0.75 9.95 2.37
CA VAL A 189 0.03 8.75 2.66
C VAL A 189 0.08 7.83 1.43
N ASN A 190 -1.06 7.34 0.94
CA ASN A 190 -1.06 6.33 -0.12
C ASN A 190 -0.76 6.91 -1.50
N LYS A 191 -1.46 7.98 -1.94
CA LYS A 191 -1.13 8.64 -3.21
C LYS A 191 0.27 9.23 -3.15
N GLY A 192 0.69 9.79 -2.00
CA GLY A 192 2.05 10.25 -1.77
C GLY A 192 3.10 9.17 -1.98
N ALA A 193 2.91 7.97 -1.44
CA ALA A 193 3.80 6.82 -1.67
C ALA A 193 3.89 6.44 -3.16
N MET A 194 2.77 6.44 -3.87
CA MET A 194 2.76 6.19 -5.31
C MET A 194 3.51 7.26 -6.11
N VAL A 195 3.50 8.53 -5.66
CA VAL A 195 4.31 9.58 -6.30
C VAL A 195 5.80 9.29 -6.18
N PHE A 196 6.27 8.81 -5.03
CA PHE A 196 7.67 8.39 -4.87
C PHE A 196 8.01 7.18 -5.75
N HIS A 197 7.10 6.21 -5.87
CA HIS A 197 7.29 5.07 -6.76
C HIS A 197 7.42 5.49 -8.23
N MET A 198 6.53 6.36 -8.70
CA MET A 198 6.59 6.92 -10.05
C MET A 198 7.87 7.73 -10.29
N LEU A 199 8.31 8.51 -9.29
CA LEU A 199 9.57 9.25 -9.37
C LEU A 199 10.76 8.29 -9.52
N ARG A 200 10.80 7.21 -8.70
CA ARG A 200 11.84 6.15 -8.81
C ARG A 200 11.87 5.55 -10.21
N ALA A 201 10.71 5.26 -10.81
CA ALA A 201 10.63 4.74 -12.17
C ALA A 201 11.15 5.73 -13.23
N ILE A 202 11.00 7.05 -13.00
CA ILE A 202 11.46 8.09 -13.93
C ILE A 202 12.98 8.29 -13.85
N ILE A 203 13.53 8.42 -12.62
CA ILE A 203 14.95 8.74 -12.45
C ILE A 203 15.85 7.50 -12.32
N GLY A 204 15.27 6.33 -12.11
CA GLY A 204 15.95 5.04 -11.93
C GLY A 204 16.34 4.76 -10.48
N ASP A 205 16.50 3.47 -10.16
CA ASP A 205 16.73 2.98 -8.79
C ASP A 205 17.95 3.61 -8.13
N ALA A 206 19.11 3.62 -8.82
CA ALA A 206 20.35 4.14 -8.27
C ALA A 206 20.28 5.64 -7.94
N ASN A 207 19.66 6.43 -8.83
CA ASN A 207 19.49 7.86 -8.62
C ASN A 207 18.46 8.14 -7.51
N PHE A 208 17.43 7.31 -7.40
CA PHE A 208 16.45 7.44 -6.33
C PHE A 208 17.04 7.12 -4.96
N SER A 209 17.81 6.05 -4.81
CA SER A 209 18.55 5.76 -3.56
C SER A 209 19.53 6.87 -3.21
N ALA A 210 20.28 7.39 -4.19
CA ALA A 210 21.18 8.52 -3.99
C ALA A 210 20.44 9.80 -3.57
N LEU A 211 19.27 10.07 -4.16
CA LEU A 211 18.39 11.18 -3.79
C LEU A 211 17.95 11.08 -2.32
N LEU A 212 17.50 9.92 -1.86
CA LEU A 212 17.05 9.74 -0.47
C LEU A 212 18.18 9.93 0.54
N LYS A 213 19.38 9.40 0.24
CA LYS A 213 20.58 9.61 1.06
C LYS A 213 20.98 11.08 1.15
N ASP A 214 21.01 11.77 0.02
CA ASP A 214 21.34 13.20 -0.04
C ASP A 214 20.29 14.04 0.68
N PHE A 215 19.00 13.71 0.49
CA PHE A 215 17.90 14.39 1.17
C PHE A 215 18.02 14.26 2.71
N TYR A 216 18.20 13.04 3.21
CA TYR A 216 18.44 12.82 4.63
C TYR A 216 19.67 13.56 5.13
N SER A 217 20.80 13.46 4.43
CA SER A 217 22.05 14.12 4.83
C SER A 217 21.90 15.65 4.96
N ARG A 218 21.12 16.28 4.08
CA ARG A 218 20.95 17.75 4.08
C ARG A 218 19.91 18.23 5.09
N TYR A 219 18.88 17.43 5.35
CA TYR A 219 17.72 17.86 6.13
C TYR A 219 17.55 17.16 7.47
N ALA A 220 18.44 16.24 7.86
CA ALA A 220 18.43 15.65 9.21
C ALA A 220 18.54 16.73 10.29
N GLY A 221 17.57 16.79 11.20
CA GLY A 221 17.40 17.82 12.24
C GLY A 221 16.85 19.15 11.71
N LYS A 222 16.26 19.17 10.51
CA LYS A 222 15.73 20.38 9.87
C LYS A 222 14.34 20.12 9.31
N THR A 223 13.65 21.21 8.94
CA THR A 223 12.43 21.16 8.18
C THR A 223 12.68 21.24 6.68
N ALA A 224 11.91 20.48 5.88
CA ALA A 224 11.96 20.48 4.42
C ALA A 224 10.60 20.90 3.84
N ARG A 225 10.64 21.57 2.67
CA ARG A 225 9.46 21.95 1.89
C ARG A 225 9.36 21.11 0.63
N ILE A 226 8.17 21.03 0.05
CA ILE A 226 7.95 20.37 -1.27
C ILE A 226 8.99 20.82 -2.29
N ARG A 227 9.21 22.13 -2.45
CA ARG A 227 10.16 22.68 -3.42
C ARG A 227 11.62 22.24 -3.16
N ASP A 228 12.00 22.02 -1.91
CA ASP A 228 13.36 21.62 -1.57
C ASP A 228 13.61 20.19 -2.06
N PHE A 229 12.62 19.31 -1.90
CA PHE A 229 12.64 17.96 -2.44
C PHE A 229 12.56 17.94 -3.97
N GLU A 230 11.68 18.74 -4.58
CA GLU A 230 11.56 18.87 -6.05
C GLU A 230 12.90 19.27 -6.69
N GLN A 231 13.57 20.28 -6.13
CA GLN A 231 14.89 20.75 -6.62
C GLN A 231 15.97 19.68 -6.50
N LEU A 232 15.96 18.93 -5.38
CA LEU A 232 16.93 17.87 -5.19
C LEU A 232 16.69 16.70 -6.13
N ALA A 233 15.43 16.34 -6.38
CA ALA A 233 15.05 15.29 -7.33
C ALA A 233 15.50 15.66 -8.77
N GLU A 234 15.34 16.91 -9.18
CA GLU A 234 15.84 17.38 -10.48
C GLU A 234 17.37 17.27 -10.57
N ALA A 235 18.10 17.56 -9.49
CA ALA A 235 19.56 17.43 -9.46
C ALA A 235 20.05 15.96 -9.53
N HIS A 236 19.23 15.00 -9.10
CA HIS A 236 19.52 13.56 -9.17
C HIS A 236 18.97 12.88 -10.44
N GLN A 237 18.37 13.62 -11.35
CA GLN A 237 17.89 13.07 -12.61
C GLN A 237 19.07 12.69 -13.52
N ALA A 238 19.08 11.49 -14.07
CA ALA A 238 20.10 11.06 -15.00
C ALA A 238 20.07 11.89 -16.29
N ALA A 239 21.22 12.30 -16.79
CA ALA A 239 21.32 12.81 -18.14
C ALA A 239 20.84 11.74 -19.12
N PRO A 240 20.05 12.11 -20.18
CA PRO A 240 19.62 11.15 -21.19
C PRO A 240 20.84 10.46 -21.80
N ALA A 241 20.76 9.13 -21.99
CA ALA A 241 21.82 8.38 -22.61
C ALA A 241 22.17 8.99 -23.97
N PRO A 242 23.46 9.14 -24.32
CA PRO A 242 23.87 9.63 -25.64
C PRO A 242 23.17 8.76 -26.69
N LYS A 243 22.59 9.39 -27.70
CA LYS A 243 22.02 8.66 -28.85
C LYS A 243 23.20 7.91 -29.50
N GLU A 244 23.29 6.61 -29.28
CA GLU A 244 24.18 5.75 -30.06
C GLU A 244 23.86 5.93 -31.55
N PHE A 245 24.88 6.30 -32.33
CA PHE A 245 24.90 6.66 -33.75
C PHE A 245 24.83 8.15 -34.06
N ALA A 246 25.84 8.89 -33.64
CA ALA A 246 26.31 10.02 -34.41
C ALA A 246 27.65 9.67 -35.06
N LEU A 247 27.65 9.02 -36.19
CA LEU A 247 28.74 9.06 -37.14
C LEU A 247 28.81 10.47 -37.76
N SER A 248 29.30 11.44 -37.03
CA SER A 248 29.69 12.72 -37.59
C SER A 248 30.77 13.35 -36.73
N ASN A 249 31.85 13.85 -37.37
CA ASN A 249 32.89 14.69 -36.79
C ASN A 249 32.37 16.09 -36.40
N ALA A 250 31.17 16.18 -35.83
CA ALA A 250 30.64 17.41 -35.26
C ALA A 250 31.26 17.63 -33.87
N PRO A 251 31.53 18.90 -33.49
CA PRO A 251 31.98 19.17 -32.11
C PRO A 251 30.97 18.60 -31.11
N ALA A 252 31.49 18.10 -29.98
CA ALA A 252 30.64 17.48 -28.94
C ALA A 252 29.48 18.44 -28.60
N GLU A 253 28.33 18.14 -29.17
CA GLU A 253 27.09 18.79 -28.78
C GLU A 253 26.89 18.46 -27.29
N GLN A 254 26.67 19.48 -26.49
CA GLN A 254 26.37 19.28 -25.05
C GLN A 254 25.27 18.23 -24.92
N ALA A 255 25.48 17.21 -24.10
CA ALA A 255 24.46 16.21 -23.85
C ALA A 255 23.14 16.92 -23.53
N PRO A 256 22.01 16.54 -24.16
CA PRO A 256 20.75 17.21 -23.91
C PRO A 256 20.44 17.19 -22.42
N GLU A 257 20.06 18.34 -21.86
CA GLU A 257 19.62 18.39 -20.46
C GLU A 257 18.45 17.43 -20.24
N PRO A 258 18.41 16.75 -19.07
CA PRO A 258 17.29 15.89 -18.75
C PRO A 258 16.00 16.71 -18.74
N PRO A 259 14.86 16.14 -19.18
CA PRO A 259 13.58 16.84 -19.17
C PRO A 259 13.18 17.18 -17.73
N SER A 260 12.79 18.44 -17.46
CA SER A 260 12.40 18.87 -16.11
C SER A 260 11.31 17.99 -15.48
N LEU A 261 11.45 17.68 -14.19
CA LEU A 261 10.44 16.97 -13.38
C LEU A 261 9.27 17.88 -12.95
N ARG A 262 9.34 19.18 -13.23
CA ARG A 262 8.30 20.15 -12.85
C ARG A 262 6.89 19.79 -13.36
N PRO A 263 6.70 19.34 -14.63
CA PRO A 263 5.39 18.87 -15.07
C PRO A 263 4.89 17.66 -14.26
N PHE A 264 5.76 16.71 -13.93
CA PHE A 264 5.44 15.56 -13.11
C PHE A 264 4.94 16.00 -11.71
N PHE A 265 5.69 16.82 -10.99
CA PHE A 265 5.28 17.28 -9.67
C PHE A 265 4.02 18.16 -9.73
N THR A 266 3.86 19.00 -10.75
CA THR A 266 2.65 19.80 -10.92
C THR A 266 1.42 18.92 -11.07
N GLN A 267 1.50 17.90 -11.90
CA GLN A 267 0.42 16.97 -12.19
C GLN A 267 0.03 16.16 -10.93
N TRP A 268 1.00 15.59 -10.25
CA TRP A 268 0.72 14.65 -9.15
C TRP A 268 0.53 15.31 -7.78
N LEU A 269 1.16 16.44 -7.54
CA LEU A 269 1.06 17.13 -6.25
C LEU A 269 0.01 18.23 -6.21
N ARG A 270 -0.24 18.90 -7.36
CA ARG A 270 -1.11 20.10 -7.41
C ARG A 270 -2.46 19.84 -8.09
N SER A 271 -2.71 18.61 -8.53
CA SER A 271 -4.00 18.21 -9.12
C SER A 271 -4.63 17.04 -8.35
N THR A 272 -5.93 16.89 -8.51
CA THR A 272 -6.72 15.78 -7.96
C THR A 272 -6.98 14.70 -9.01
N GLY A 273 -7.50 13.56 -8.59
CA GLY A 273 -7.86 12.45 -9.46
C GLY A 273 -6.67 11.51 -9.77
N VAL A 274 -7.01 10.40 -10.38
CA VAL A 274 -6.11 9.35 -10.86
C VAL A 274 -6.59 8.91 -12.23
N PRO A 275 -5.75 8.92 -13.29
CA PRO A 275 -6.18 8.64 -14.65
C PRO A 275 -6.63 7.18 -14.81
N GLU A 276 -7.65 6.98 -15.62
CA GLU A 276 -8.07 5.67 -16.12
C GLU A 276 -7.78 5.58 -17.60
N PHE A 277 -7.05 4.53 -18.01
CA PHE A 277 -6.66 4.35 -19.41
C PHE A 277 -7.55 3.33 -20.11
N SER A 278 -7.99 3.67 -21.31
CA SER A 278 -8.57 2.70 -22.25
C SER A 278 -7.77 2.66 -23.54
N LEU A 279 -7.62 1.47 -24.12
CA LEU A 279 -6.79 1.21 -25.28
C LEU A 279 -7.64 0.71 -26.44
N GLU A 280 -7.56 1.37 -27.60
CA GLU A 280 -8.16 0.94 -28.86
C GLU A 280 -7.04 0.78 -29.90
N TYR A 281 -6.98 -0.36 -30.61
CA TYR A 281 -5.93 -0.58 -31.58
C TYR A 281 -6.35 -1.55 -32.70
N VAL A 282 -5.59 -1.49 -33.81
CA VAL A 282 -5.66 -2.43 -34.93
C VAL A 282 -4.25 -2.89 -35.26
N ILE A 283 -4.10 -4.17 -35.56
CA ILE A 283 -2.82 -4.80 -35.91
C ILE A 283 -2.79 -5.03 -37.41
N TYR A 284 -1.76 -4.51 -38.07
CA TYR A 284 -1.49 -4.71 -39.50
C TYR A 284 -0.25 -5.58 -39.68
N ARG A 285 -0.33 -6.53 -40.62
CA ARG A 285 0.87 -7.26 -41.06
C ARG A 285 1.69 -6.41 -42.03
N THR A 286 2.99 -6.34 -41.82
CA THR A 286 3.94 -5.63 -42.71
C THR A 286 4.93 -6.63 -43.34
N LYS A 287 5.82 -6.15 -44.23
CA LYS A 287 6.86 -6.98 -44.83
C LYS A 287 7.91 -7.46 -43.81
N LYS A 288 8.08 -6.76 -42.69
CA LYS A 288 9.14 -7.04 -41.69
C LYS A 288 8.60 -7.41 -40.30
N GLY A 289 7.29 -7.64 -40.17
CA GLY A 289 6.67 -7.92 -38.88
C GLY A 289 5.24 -7.39 -38.83
N PHE A 290 4.90 -6.69 -37.76
CA PHE A 290 3.55 -6.16 -37.52
C PHE A 290 3.63 -4.69 -37.13
N ARG A 291 2.59 -3.94 -37.46
CA ARG A 291 2.40 -2.55 -37.06
C ARG A 291 1.09 -2.44 -36.28
N ILE A 292 1.17 -1.90 -35.09
CA ILE A 292 0.03 -1.65 -34.21
C ILE A 292 -0.24 -0.16 -34.28
N VAL A 293 -1.44 0.21 -34.73
CA VAL A 293 -1.90 1.59 -34.79
C VAL A 293 -3.09 1.70 -33.85
N GLY A 294 -3.06 2.65 -32.96
CA GLY A 294 -4.11 2.80 -31.98
C GLY A 294 -4.12 4.14 -31.28
N LYS A 295 -4.93 4.21 -30.26
CA LYS A 295 -5.03 5.35 -29.37
C LYS A 295 -5.28 4.92 -27.95
N VAL A 296 -4.69 5.69 -27.03
CA VAL A 296 -4.98 5.61 -25.60
C VAL A 296 -5.89 6.76 -25.26
N LYS A 297 -6.99 6.48 -24.58
CA LYS A 297 -7.89 7.48 -24.02
C LYS A 297 -7.72 7.53 -22.52
N GLN A 298 -7.88 8.71 -21.94
CA GLN A 298 -7.94 8.91 -20.49
C GLN A 298 -9.03 9.93 -20.14
N ASP A 299 -9.50 9.85 -18.91
CA ASP A 299 -10.59 10.72 -18.40
C ASP A 299 -10.10 12.10 -17.96
N LEU A 300 -8.80 12.25 -17.62
CA LEU A 300 -8.19 13.47 -17.11
C LEU A 300 -7.29 14.11 -18.18
N ASP A 301 -7.67 15.28 -18.71
CA ASP A 301 -7.03 15.93 -19.85
C ASP A 301 -5.68 16.61 -19.55
N PHE A 302 -5.38 16.85 -18.29
CA PHE A 302 -4.13 17.49 -17.87
C PHE A 302 -2.98 16.50 -17.60
N PHE A 303 -3.26 15.18 -17.55
CA PHE A 303 -2.20 14.19 -17.35
C PHE A 303 -1.39 13.98 -18.62
N ARG A 304 -0.07 14.07 -18.44
CA ARG A 304 0.91 13.78 -19.48
C ARG A 304 2.01 12.89 -18.92
N MET A 305 2.28 11.76 -19.59
CA MET A 305 3.31 10.81 -19.16
C MET A 305 3.83 9.97 -20.32
N ASN A 306 5.07 9.52 -20.19
CA ASN A 306 5.64 8.49 -21.03
C ASN A 306 5.32 7.12 -20.40
N VAL A 307 4.58 6.28 -21.10
CA VAL A 307 4.08 5.01 -20.58
C VAL A 307 4.74 3.86 -21.33
N GLU A 308 5.23 2.86 -20.60
CA GLU A 308 5.70 1.62 -21.20
C GLU A 308 4.50 0.78 -21.65
N MET A 309 4.64 0.23 -22.85
CA MET A 309 3.69 -0.70 -23.46
C MET A 309 4.39 -2.02 -23.69
N GLU A 310 3.87 -3.08 -23.14
CA GLU A 310 4.26 -4.45 -23.48
C GLU A 310 3.36 -4.96 -24.60
N VAL A 311 3.98 -5.54 -25.63
CA VAL A 311 3.30 -6.30 -26.66
C VAL A 311 3.69 -7.76 -26.50
N GLU A 312 2.80 -8.55 -25.93
CA GLU A 312 2.96 -10.01 -25.92
C GLU A 312 2.93 -10.55 -27.36
N THR A 313 3.91 -11.33 -27.72
CA THR A 313 4.00 -11.96 -29.05
C THR A 313 3.97 -13.47 -28.95
N GLU A 314 3.87 -14.16 -30.10
CA GLU A 314 4.06 -15.62 -30.17
C GLU A 314 5.50 -16.03 -29.77
N GLY A 315 6.45 -15.07 -29.76
CA GLY A 315 7.81 -15.21 -29.26
C GLY A 315 7.98 -14.49 -27.91
N ASN A 316 9.12 -13.78 -27.76
CA ASN A 316 9.37 -12.96 -26.58
C ASN A 316 8.49 -11.69 -26.60
N PRO A 317 8.08 -11.18 -25.45
CA PRO A 317 7.39 -9.89 -25.38
C PRO A 317 8.30 -8.76 -25.86
N GLU A 318 7.72 -7.75 -26.49
CA GLU A 318 8.42 -6.55 -26.94
C GLU A 318 7.91 -5.33 -26.17
N PHE A 319 8.84 -4.53 -25.65
CA PHE A 319 8.53 -3.32 -24.88
C PHE A 319 8.70 -2.07 -25.74
N LYS A 320 7.74 -1.17 -25.68
CA LYS A 320 7.71 0.12 -26.38
C LYS A 320 7.38 1.22 -25.39
N LYS A 321 7.71 2.44 -25.73
CA LYS A 321 7.32 3.63 -24.96
C LYS A 321 6.43 4.51 -25.80
N ILE A 322 5.34 4.99 -25.21
CA ILE A 322 4.38 5.89 -25.85
C ILE A 322 4.14 7.10 -24.97
N ASP A 323 3.97 8.26 -25.59
CA ASP A 323 3.60 9.48 -24.89
C ASP A 323 2.08 9.60 -24.84
N ILE A 324 1.54 9.70 -23.63
CA ILE A 324 0.12 9.94 -23.39
C ILE A 324 -0.03 11.37 -22.92
N ALA A 325 -0.87 12.17 -23.61
CA ALA A 325 -1.16 13.55 -23.28
C ALA A 325 -2.58 13.94 -23.69
N GLY A 326 -3.30 14.64 -22.81
CA GLY A 326 -4.68 15.02 -23.05
C GLY A 326 -5.63 13.81 -23.03
N LYS A 327 -6.87 14.00 -23.47
CA LYS A 327 -7.93 12.96 -23.40
C LYS A 327 -7.72 11.80 -24.37
N GLU A 328 -6.98 11.99 -25.45
CA GLU A 328 -6.74 10.98 -26.47
C GLU A 328 -5.33 11.16 -27.07
N SER A 329 -4.55 10.09 -27.11
CA SER A 329 -3.20 10.08 -27.69
C SER A 329 -3.09 8.94 -28.69
N ALA A 330 -2.85 9.27 -29.96
CA ALA A 330 -2.60 8.28 -31.00
C ALA A 330 -1.18 7.73 -30.87
N PHE A 331 -1.01 6.45 -31.17
CA PHE A 331 0.30 5.79 -31.22
C PHE A 331 0.43 4.88 -32.42
N THR A 332 1.68 4.68 -32.85
CA THR A 332 2.05 3.67 -33.82
C THR A 332 3.33 2.97 -33.34
N VAL A 333 3.29 1.68 -33.16
CA VAL A 333 4.45 0.87 -32.77
C VAL A 333 4.63 -0.30 -33.71
N GLU A 334 5.86 -0.73 -33.91
CA GLU A 334 6.21 -1.88 -34.75
C GLU A 334 6.77 -3.01 -33.91
N THR A 335 6.42 -4.25 -34.24
CA THR A 335 6.91 -5.46 -33.61
C THR A 335 7.40 -6.45 -34.65
N PHE A 336 8.39 -7.26 -34.29
CA PHE A 336 8.87 -8.36 -35.12
C PHE A 336 8.00 -9.60 -34.93
N GLY A 337 7.66 -9.91 -33.67
CA GLY A 337 6.80 -11.02 -33.32
C GLY A 337 5.33 -10.74 -33.63
N ARG A 338 4.56 -11.81 -33.90
CA ARG A 338 3.11 -11.70 -34.06
C ARG A 338 2.47 -11.39 -32.71
N PRO A 339 1.77 -10.24 -32.58
CA PRO A 339 1.08 -9.93 -31.33
C PRO A 339 -0.02 -10.95 -31.01
N LYS A 340 -0.12 -11.34 -29.74
CA LYS A 340 -1.23 -12.16 -29.26
C LYS A 340 -2.53 -11.35 -29.21
N PRO A 341 -3.69 -12.00 -29.36
CA PRO A 341 -4.97 -11.34 -29.11
C PRO A 341 -5.02 -10.80 -27.67
N ASN A 342 -5.40 -9.55 -27.50
CA ASN A 342 -5.45 -8.84 -26.22
C ASN A 342 -4.10 -8.77 -25.46
N GLY A 343 -2.98 -9.04 -26.12
CA GLY A 343 -1.65 -9.05 -25.53
C GLY A 343 -0.96 -7.68 -25.55
N ILE A 344 -1.70 -6.57 -25.58
CA ILE A 344 -1.12 -5.21 -25.47
C ILE A 344 -1.47 -4.66 -24.09
N ILE A 345 -0.45 -4.48 -23.26
CA ILE A 345 -0.57 -4.10 -21.86
C ILE A 345 0.10 -2.74 -21.66
N LEU A 346 -0.64 -1.78 -21.12
CA LEU A 346 -0.09 -0.49 -20.72
C LEU A 346 0.44 -0.59 -19.29
N ASP A 347 1.67 -0.11 -19.10
CA ASP A 347 2.34 -0.08 -17.81
C ASP A 347 2.34 -1.46 -17.13
N PRO A 348 3.01 -2.46 -17.75
CA PRO A 348 3.01 -3.86 -17.27
C PRO A 348 3.67 -4.01 -15.89
N HIS A 349 4.55 -3.07 -15.52
CA HIS A 349 5.30 -3.08 -14.27
C HIS A 349 4.65 -2.24 -13.16
N ASN A 350 3.45 -1.70 -13.38
CA ASN A 350 2.72 -0.85 -12.43
C ASN A 350 3.53 0.35 -11.92
N PHE A 351 4.33 0.96 -12.80
CA PHE A 351 5.09 2.17 -12.47
C PHE A 351 4.21 3.38 -12.24
N ILE A 352 2.99 3.39 -12.79
CA ILE A 352 2.10 4.55 -12.79
C ILE A 352 0.89 4.27 -11.90
N LEU A 353 0.56 5.22 -11.04
CA LEU A 353 -0.73 5.21 -10.35
C LEU A 353 -1.84 5.43 -11.40
N LYS A 354 -2.59 4.38 -11.68
CA LYS A 354 -3.70 4.37 -12.63
C LYS A 354 -4.94 3.76 -11.99
N SER A 355 -6.09 4.22 -12.40
CA SER A 355 -7.37 3.64 -12.01
C SER A 355 -7.78 2.53 -12.97
N SER A 356 -8.57 1.62 -12.47
CA SER A 356 -9.33 0.62 -13.23
C SER A 356 -10.62 0.29 -12.48
N GLN A 357 -11.62 -0.25 -13.17
CA GLN A 357 -12.86 -0.67 -12.52
C GLN A 357 -12.59 -1.58 -11.32
N ARG A 358 -11.70 -2.58 -11.44
CA ARG A 358 -11.31 -3.48 -10.36
C ARG A 358 -10.77 -2.72 -9.14
N LEU A 359 -9.84 -1.79 -9.34
CA LEU A 359 -9.23 -1.03 -8.26
C LEU A 359 -10.24 -0.06 -7.61
N ARG A 360 -11.15 0.55 -8.40
CA ARG A 360 -12.23 1.41 -7.85
C ARG A 360 -13.16 0.62 -6.96
N VAL A 361 -13.62 -0.56 -7.43
CA VAL A 361 -14.47 -1.46 -6.62
C VAL A 361 -13.74 -1.86 -5.34
N ARG A 362 -12.45 -2.23 -5.41
CA ARG A 362 -11.65 -2.58 -4.23
C ARG A 362 -11.50 -1.39 -3.27
N GLY A 363 -11.33 -0.16 -3.78
CA GLY A 363 -11.29 1.06 -2.96
C GLY A 363 -12.61 1.33 -2.23
N ILE A 364 -13.75 1.09 -2.89
CA ILE A 364 -15.08 1.20 -2.25
C ILE A 364 -15.22 0.16 -1.13
N ILE A 365 -14.79 -1.09 -1.37
CA ILE A 365 -14.80 -2.15 -0.34
C ILE A 365 -13.89 -1.77 0.83
N ALA A 366 -12.66 -1.31 0.56
CA ALA A 366 -11.73 -0.88 1.60
C ALA A 366 -12.30 0.24 2.49
N ARG A 367 -13.03 1.18 1.90
CA ARG A 367 -13.75 2.21 2.64
C ARG A 367 -14.83 1.62 3.55
N GLY A 368 -15.55 0.60 3.08
CA GLY A 368 -16.48 -0.16 3.90
C GLY A 368 -15.80 -0.91 5.04
N GLU A 369 -14.64 -1.53 4.79
CA GLU A 369 -13.83 -2.22 5.78
C GLU A 369 -13.43 -1.27 6.92
N THR A 370 -12.91 -0.07 6.60
CA THR A 370 -12.58 0.95 7.60
C THR A 370 -13.79 1.38 8.44
N LEU A 371 -14.96 1.55 7.81
CA LEU A 371 -16.18 1.88 8.54
C LEU A 371 -16.62 0.75 9.47
N ALA A 372 -16.48 -0.51 9.04
CA ALA A 372 -16.81 -1.67 9.85
C ALA A 372 -15.87 -1.80 11.07
N GLU A 373 -14.58 -1.55 10.92
CA GLU A 373 -13.60 -1.50 12.02
C GLU A 373 -13.95 -0.44 13.07
N GLN A 374 -14.56 0.68 12.64
CA GLN A 374 -15.09 1.72 13.53
C GLN A 374 -16.45 1.35 14.17
N GLY A 375 -16.99 0.15 13.92
CA GLY A 375 -18.31 -0.29 14.35
C GLY A 375 -19.48 0.36 13.59
N ARG A 376 -19.19 1.09 12.52
CA ARG A 376 -20.19 1.78 11.67
C ARG A 376 -20.74 0.84 10.60
N TYR A 377 -21.28 -0.30 11.03
CA TYR A 377 -21.72 -1.37 10.13
C TYR A 377 -22.75 -0.94 9.11
N TYR A 378 -23.68 -0.04 9.46
CA TYR A 378 -24.68 0.47 8.52
C TYR A 378 -24.02 1.21 7.35
N ASP A 379 -23.09 2.09 7.65
CA ASP A 379 -22.39 2.86 6.62
C ASP A 379 -21.47 1.94 5.78
N ALA A 380 -20.87 0.93 6.41
CA ALA A 380 -20.05 -0.08 5.74
C ALA A 380 -20.90 -0.87 4.71
N ILE A 381 -22.09 -1.33 5.08
CA ILE A 381 -23.00 -2.03 4.20
C ILE A 381 -23.37 -1.19 2.97
N GLN A 382 -23.59 0.12 3.14
CA GLN A 382 -23.83 1.01 2.00
C GLN A 382 -22.64 1.07 1.02
N GLN A 383 -21.40 1.02 1.52
CA GLN A 383 -20.24 0.97 0.64
C GLN A 383 -20.18 -0.37 -0.10
N TYR A 384 -20.42 -1.51 0.58
CA TYR A 384 -20.42 -2.81 -0.06
C TYR A 384 -21.53 -2.93 -1.13
N GLN A 385 -22.71 -2.38 -0.87
CA GLN A 385 -23.77 -2.29 -1.87
C GLN A 385 -23.35 -1.48 -3.10
N ARG A 386 -22.67 -0.34 -2.92
CA ARG A 386 -22.12 0.45 -4.04
C ARG A 386 -21.07 -0.32 -4.83
N ALA A 387 -20.25 -1.15 -4.15
CA ALA A 387 -19.29 -2.02 -4.83
C ALA A 387 -20.03 -3.05 -5.70
N LEU A 388 -21.09 -3.66 -5.19
CA LEU A 388 -21.93 -4.63 -5.91
C LEU A 388 -22.74 -3.99 -7.06
N GLU A 389 -23.07 -2.69 -6.99
CA GLU A 389 -23.66 -1.98 -8.14
C GLU A 389 -22.70 -1.90 -9.32
N GLN A 390 -21.38 -1.84 -9.06
CA GLN A 390 -20.33 -1.78 -10.10
C GLN A 390 -19.83 -3.16 -10.53
N ASP A 391 -19.83 -4.12 -9.61
CA ASP A 391 -19.42 -5.51 -9.84
C ASP A 391 -20.33 -6.46 -9.06
N ARG A 392 -21.37 -6.93 -9.72
CA ARG A 392 -22.47 -7.68 -9.11
C ARG A 392 -22.11 -9.06 -8.55
N ALA A 393 -20.99 -9.62 -9.02
CA ALA A 393 -20.54 -10.94 -8.61
C ALA A 393 -19.23 -10.86 -7.81
N ASN A 394 -19.08 -9.83 -6.97
CA ASN A 394 -17.89 -9.60 -6.18
C ASN A 394 -17.96 -10.33 -4.83
N ALA A 395 -17.32 -11.50 -4.76
CA ALA A 395 -17.30 -12.34 -3.58
C ALA A 395 -16.79 -11.61 -2.30
N LEU A 396 -15.81 -10.71 -2.43
CA LEU A 396 -15.28 -9.98 -1.30
C LEU A 396 -16.32 -8.98 -0.75
N ALA A 397 -17.04 -8.28 -1.63
CA ALA A 397 -18.07 -7.33 -1.20
C ALA A 397 -19.23 -8.04 -0.49
N ASP A 398 -19.71 -9.17 -1.04
CA ASP A 398 -20.75 -9.98 -0.42
C ASP A 398 -20.29 -10.54 0.93
N PHE A 399 -19.06 -11.04 1.01
CA PHE A 399 -18.50 -11.56 2.26
C PHE A 399 -18.43 -10.47 3.35
N ARG A 400 -17.88 -9.30 3.04
CA ARG A 400 -17.77 -8.17 3.99
C ARG A 400 -19.13 -7.63 4.40
N MET A 401 -20.11 -7.64 3.49
CA MET A 401 -21.49 -7.30 3.81
C MET A 401 -22.11 -8.33 4.76
N GLY A 402 -21.83 -9.61 4.55
CA GLY A 402 -22.23 -10.69 5.46
C GLY A 402 -21.67 -10.51 6.87
N GLU A 403 -20.38 -10.18 7.00
CA GLU A 403 -19.76 -9.88 8.29
C GLU A 403 -20.43 -8.68 8.97
N ALA A 404 -20.66 -7.59 8.25
CA ALA A 404 -21.30 -6.39 8.79
C ALA A 404 -22.73 -6.67 9.29
N PHE A 405 -23.52 -7.45 8.55
CA PHE A 405 -24.84 -7.91 8.99
C PHE A 405 -24.76 -8.84 10.20
N PHE A 406 -23.75 -9.72 10.26
CA PHE A 406 -23.55 -10.62 11.40
C PHE A 406 -23.30 -9.83 12.69
N TYR A 407 -22.42 -8.84 12.64
CA TYR A 407 -22.14 -7.98 13.80
C TYR A 407 -23.32 -7.08 14.20
N GLN A 408 -24.21 -6.74 13.26
CA GLN A 408 -25.49 -6.10 13.53
C GLN A 408 -26.54 -7.09 14.08
N ARG A 409 -26.23 -8.38 14.20
CA ARG A 409 -27.17 -9.46 14.58
C ARG A 409 -28.32 -9.66 13.58
N ASN A 410 -28.17 -9.17 12.37
CA ASN A 410 -29.11 -9.47 11.28
C ASN A 410 -28.69 -10.77 10.59
N TYR A 411 -28.91 -11.89 11.29
CA TYR A 411 -28.44 -13.21 10.86
C TYR A 411 -29.08 -13.70 9.57
N ALA A 412 -30.30 -13.26 9.27
CA ALA A 412 -30.96 -13.63 8.01
C ALA A 412 -30.28 -13.00 6.80
N ALA A 413 -29.99 -11.69 6.85
CA ALA A 413 -29.26 -10.99 5.81
C ALA A 413 -27.81 -11.49 5.72
N ALA A 414 -27.14 -11.70 6.85
CA ALA A 414 -25.78 -12.25 6.90
C ALA A 414 -25.69 -13.61 6.20
N ALA A 415 -26.62 -14.53 6.52
CA ALA A 415 -26.65 -15.86 5.90
C ALA A 415 -26.87 -15.79 4.38
N GLN A 416 -27.67 -14.83 3.91
CA GLN A 416 -27.85 -14.63 2.47
C GLN A 416 -26.56 -14.14 1.83
N SER A 417 -25.92 -13.08 2.36
CA SER A 417 -24.66 -12.54 1.82
C SER A 417 -23.55 -13.60 1.79
N PHE A 418 -23.44 -14.47 2.80
CA PHE A 418 -22.44 -15.56 2.77
C PHE A 418 -22.76 -16.64 1.71
N ARG A 419 -24.04 -16.86 1.35
CA ARG A 419 -24.38 -17.74 0.22
C ARG A 419 -24.06 -17.06 -1.10
N ASP A 420 -24.37 -15.78 -1.24
CA ASP A 420 -24.05 -14.98 -2.43
C ASP A 420 -22.53 -14.97 -2.68
N THR A 421 -21.72 -14.85 -1.61
CA THR A 421 -20.25 -15.00 -1.67
C THR A 421 -19.83 -16.31 -2.33
N MET A 422 -20.45 -17.44 -1.98
CA MET A 422 -20.09 -18.75 -2.53
C MET A 422 -20.59 -18.98 -3.96
N GLU A 423 -21.62 -18.23 -4.39
CA GLU A 423 -22.12 -18.25 -5.77
C GLU A 423 -21.33 -17.29 -6.68
N ALA A 424 -20.66 -16.30 -6.11
CA ALA A 424 -19.87 -15.31 -6.84
C ALA A 424 -18.57 -15.91 -7.40
N SER A 425 -18.02 -15.25 -8.43
CA SER A 425 -16.71 -15.62 -8.97
C SER A 425 -15.59 -15.26 -7.98
N THR A 426 -14.85 -16.26 -7.55
CA THR A 426 -13.66 -16.07 -6.72
C THR A 426 -12.40 -16.17 -7.58
N ASP A 427 -11.48 -15.24 -7.43
CA ASP A 427 -10.11 -15.39 -7.88
C ASP A 427 -9.23 -15.98 -6.75
N LEU A 428 -7.96 -16.22 -7.04
CA LEU A 428 -7.03 -16.79 -6.05
C LEU A 428 -6.89 -15.90 -4.79
N THR A 429 -7.09 -14.59 -4.92
CA THR A 429 -6.94 -13.62 -3.81
C THR A 429 -8.15 -13.56 -2.91
N THR A 430 -9.32 -13.96 -3.39
CA THR A 430 -10.59 -13.94 -2.67
C THR A 430 -11.14 -15.32 -2.31
N ARG A 431 -10.46 -16.40 -2.70
CA ARG A 431 -10.90 -17.78 -2.46
C ARG A 431 -11.11 -18.10 -0.97
N TRP A 432 -10.36 -17.48 -0.10
CA TRP A 432 -10.50 -17.62 1.35
C TRP A 432 -11.89 -17.21 1.89
N THR A 433 -12.64 -16.39 1.15
CA THR A 433 -13.99 -15.97 1.55
C THR A 433 -14.97 -17.15 1.61
N GLU A 434 -14.73 -18.21 0.83
CA GLU A 434 -15.55 -19.42 0.84
C GLU A 434 -15.45 -20.15 2.19
N VAL A 435 -14.24 -20.43 2.68
CA VAL A 435 -14.05 -21.14 3.97
C VAL A 435 -14.64 -20.35 5.12
N TRP A 436 -14.44 -19.03 5.15
CA TRP A 436 -14.99 -18.19 6.20
C TRP A 436 -16.52 -18.04 6.10
N SER A 437 -17.08 -18.03 4.88
CA SER A 437 -18.55 -18.05 4.70
C SER A 437 -19.17 -19.30 5.31
N HIS A 438 -18.57 -20.46 5.13
CA HIS A 438 -19.01 -21.68 5.80
C HIS A 438 -18.91 -21.58 7.33
N ILE A 439 -17.83 -20.99 7.86
CA ILE A 439 -17.66 -20.80 9.31
C ILE A 439 -18.75 -19.87 9.86
N TYR A 440 -19.01 -18.73 9.20
CA TYR A 440 -20.04 -17.81 9.66
C TYR A 440 -21.46 -18.39 9.54
N LEU A 441 -21.77 -19.14 8.48
CA LEU A 441 -23.04 -19.87 8.38
C LEU A 441 -23.19 -20.88 9.51
N GLY A 442 -22.14 -21.61 9.85
CA GLY A 442 -22.13 -22.50 11.00
C GLY A 442 -22.41 -21.78 12.32
N ARG A 443 -21.76 -20.62 12.54
CA ARG A 443 -22.03 -19.76 13.71
C ARG A 443 -23.47 -19.30 13.79
N ILE A 444 -24.05 -18.89 12.66
CA ILE A 444 -25.45 -18.46 12.58
C ILE A 444 -26.38 -19.63 12.96
N TYR A 445 -26.15 -20.84 12.44
CA TYR A 445 -26.95 -22.01 12.80
C TYR A 445 -26.79 -22.41 14.28
N ASP A 446 -25.60 -22.30 14.86
CA ASP A 446 -25.42 -22.52 16.30
C ASP A 446 -26.22 -21.50 17.13
N ILE A 447 -26.20 -20.21 16.77
CA ILE A 447 -27.00 -19.17 17.43
C ILE A 447 -28.50 -19.47 17.33
N GLN A 448 -28.95 -20.04 16.22
CA GLN A 448 -30.34 -20.44 15.99
C GLN A 448 -30.72 -21.78 16.67
N GLY A 449 -29.77 -22.45 17.31
CA GLY A 449 -29.97 -23.74 17.97
C GLY A 449 -29.97 -24.94 17.02
N ASP A 450 -29.62 -24.77 15.75
CA ASP A 450 -29.53 -25.84 14.76
C ASP A 450 -28.10 -26.39 14.63
N ARG A 451 -27.70 -27.13 15.64
CA ARG A 451 -26.36 -27.74 15.71
C ARG A 451 -26.06 -28.66 14.52
N THR A 452 -27.08 -29.34 14.00
CA THR A 452 -26.90 -30.27 12.87
C THR A 452 -26.44 -29.54 11.62
N ARG A 453 -27.11 -28.44 11.26
CA ARG A 453 -26.69 -27.59 10.13
C ARG A 453 -25.36 -26.90 10.41
N ALA A 454 -25.13 -26.45 11.64
CA ALA A 454 -23.85 -25.83 12.01
C ALA A 454 -22.66 -26.78 11.77
N VAL A 455 -22.74 -28.02 12.26
CA VAL A 455 -21.71 -29.05 12.07
C VAL A 455 -21.48 -29.36 10.59
N ASN A 456 -22.54 -29.37 9.77
CA ASN A 456 -22.40 -29.58 8.33
C ASN A 456 -21.59 -28.43 7.69
N GLU A 457 -21.88 -27.17 8.01
CA GLU A 457 -21.15 -26.03 7.45
C GLU A 457 -19.67 -26.01 7.94
N TYR A 458 -19.39 -26.25 9.20
CA TYR A 458 -18.01 -26.39 9.70
C TYR A 458 -17.27 -27.54 9.03
N SER A 459 -17.95 -28.64 8.71
CA SER A 459 -17.36 -29.77 7.97
C SER A 459 -16.99 -29.39 6.55
N LYS A 460 -17.82 -28.59 5.86
CA LYS A 460 -17.52 -28.05 4.55
C LYS A 460 -16.30 -27.11 4.61
N ALA A 461 -16.24 -26.21 5.61
CA ALA A 461 -15.08 -25.37 5.85
C ALA A 461 -13.79 -26.20 5.98
N LYS A 462 -13.82 -27.29 6.72
CA LYS A 462 -12.68 -28.24 6.84
C LYS A 462 -12.32 -28.88 5.49
N GLN A 463 -13.30 -29.19 4.66
CA GLN A 463 -13.07 -29.83 3.34
C GLN A 463 -12.41 -28.88 2.33
N THR A 464 -12.54 -27.56 2.46
CA THR A 464 -11.84 -26.62 1.59
C THR A 464 -10.32 -26.74 1.67
N GLY A 465 -9.78 -27.13 2.84
CA GLY A 465 -8.35 -27.18 3.13
C GLY A 465 -7.69 -25.79 3.20
N ASP A 466 -8.43 -24.72 3.00
CA ASP A 466 -7.90 -23.35 3.10
C ASP A 466 -7.76 -22.96 4.59
N ASP A 467 -6.54 -22.60 4.98
CA ASP A 467 -6.22 -22.18 6.38
C ASP A 467 -5.95 -20.67 6.48
N THR A 468 -6.37 -19.89 5.49
CA THR A 468 -6.20 -18.44 5.54
C THR A 468 -6.86 -17.84 6.79
N GLY A 469 -6.09 -17.07 7.55
CA GLY A 469 -6.57 -16.48 8.80
C GLY A 469 -6.87 -17.50 9.91
N GLY A 470 -6.32 -18.74 9.87
CA GLY A 470 -6.55 -19.78 10.86
C GLY A 470 -7.91 -20.47 10.74
N ALA A 471 -8.51 -20.44 9.56
CA ALA A 471 -9.84 -20.98 9.28
C ALA A 471 -9.99 -22.46 9.65
N GLN A 472 -8.94 -23.27 9.40
CA GLN A 472 -8.97 -24.70 9.71
C GLN A 472 -9.02 -24.98 11.23
N ALA A 473 -8.27 -24.20 12.02
CA ALA A 473 -8.29 -24.30 13.47
C ALA A 473 -9.64 -23.83 14.05
N GLU A 474 -10.19 -22.74 13.52
CA GLU A 474 -11.50 -22.24 13.96
C GLU A 474 -12.64 -23.20 13.61
N ALA A 475 -12.62 -23.79 12.41
CA ALA A 475 -13.58 -24.80 12.02
C ALA A 475 -13.51 -26.04 12.93
N GLU A 476 -12.30 -26.50 13.26
CA GLU A 476 -12.11 -27.65 14.16
C GLU A 476 -12.60 -27.35 15.58
N LYS A 477 -12.30 -26.16 16.11
CA LYS A 477 -12.80 -25.70 17.40
C LYS A 477 -14.34 -25.68 17.42
N SER A 478 -14.95 -25.17 16.37
CA SER A 478 -16.40 -25.05 16.21
C SER A 478 -17.10 -26.39 15.99
N LEU A 479 -16.43 -27.38 15.41
CA LEU A 479 -16.93 -28.76 15.35
C LEU A 479 -17.01 -29.41 16.75
N LYS A 480 -16.06 -29.12 17.64
CA LYS A 480 -15.99 -29.68 19.01
C LYS A 480 -16.95 -28.98 19.95
N LYS A 481 -17.17 -27.69 19.80
CA LYS A 481 -17.99 -26.85 20.68
C LYS A 481 -18.84 -25.88 19.86
N ALA A 482 -20.14 -25.83 20.14
CA ALA A 482 -21.02 -24.86 19.49
C ALA A 482 -20.57 -23.43 19.76
N TYR A 483 -20.68 -22.59 18.73
CA TYR A 483 -20.41 -21.18 18.86
C TYR A 483 -21.47 -20.51 19.75
N SER A 484 -21.04 -19.64 20.66
CA SER A 484 -21.92 -18.80 21.47
C SER A 484 -21.40 -17.36 21.51
N GLU A 485 -22.27 -16.39 21.35
CA GLU A 485 -21.91 -14.98 21.48
C GLU A 485 -21.37 -14.69 22.89
N GLY A 486 -20.24 -14.00 22.98
CA GLY A 486 -19.62 -13.61 24.25
C GLY A 486 -18.67 -14.63 24.87
N ALA A 487 -18.30 -15.71 24.18
CA ALA A 487 -17.30 -16.69 24.60
C ALA A 487 -15.92 -16.49 23.95
N SER A 488 -15.48 -15.24 23.76
CA SER A 488 -14.12 -14.90 23.29
C SER A 488 -13.24 -14.44 24.44
#